data_fed24fef28187e9c2d73035e30cf9788
#
_entry.id   fed24fef28187e9c2d73035e30cf9788
#
_cell.length_a   1.000
_cell.length_b   1.000
_cell.length_c   1.000
_cell.angle_alpha   90.00
_cell.angle_beta   90.00
_cell.angle_gamma   90.00
#
_symmetry.space_group_name_H-M   'P 1'
#
loop_
_entity.id
_entity.type
_entity.pdbx_description
1 polymer ?
#
loop_
_entity_poly.entity_id
_entity_poly.type
_entity_poly.pdbx_seq_one_letter_code
_entity_poly.pdbx_strand_id
1 'polypeptide(L)'
;MKNMKRWMAAALAVMLCLSLAACKGKDFDAKGYVKSVLDAHYHGEYKDYAKYLDISEEEAKADLDKDVDQQIDQEVGAIIDLGDEGKARYKEMLVKVEKLAKYEVKDVKKQDNGNYVVTVEVEPSNIYQTLEQNSTSVTEEKVNQGLTPSDPAVFADILVESIQKSIDGNTYGDATTVEVNVT
;
A
#
# COMPACT_ATOMS: atom_id res chain seq x y z
N MET A 1 -14.65 -14.97 -11.99
CA MET A 1 -14.68 -14.58 -10.57
C MET A 1 -13.63 -15.29 -9.69
N LYS A 2 -13.19 -16.52 -10.02
CA LYS A 2 -12.18 -17.28 -9.22
C LYS A 2 -10.74 -16.75 -9.37
N ASN A 3 -10.43 -16.06 -10.45
CA ASN A 3 -9.08 -15.57 -10.75
C ASN A 3 -8.77 -14.18 -10.13
N MET A 4 -9.79 -13.37 -9.86
CA MET A 4 -9.63 -12.02 -9.31
C MET A 4 -9.17 -12.04 -7.83
N LYS A 5 -9.63 -13.05 -7.05
CA LYS A 5 -9.14 -13.26 -5.66
C LYS A 5 -7.64 -13.60 -5.58
N ARG A 6 -7.08 -14.20 -6.64
CA ARG A 6 -5.64 -14.54 -6.69
C ARG A 6 -4.75 -13.34 -7.05
N TRP A 7 -5.30 -12.35 -7.75
CA TRP A 7 -4.55 -11.15 -8.16
C TRP A 7 -4.39 -10.14 -7.02
N MET A 8 -5.36 -10.04 -6.09
CA MET A 8 -5.25 -9.14 -4.93
C MET A 8 -4.28 -9.66 -3.86
N ALA A 9 -4.15 -10.99 -3.71
CA ALA A 9 -3.09 -11.57 -2.88
C ALA A 9 -1.69 -11.41 -3.52
N ALA A 10 -1.62 -11.32 -4.86
CA ALA A 10 -0.37 -11.13 -5.59
C ALA A 10 0.21 -9.71 -5.47
N ALA A 11 -0.63 -8.69 -5.25
CA ALA A 11 -0.16 -7.31 -5.10
C ALA A 11 0.69 -7.11 -3.84
N LEU A 12 0.41 -7.83 -2.76
CA LEU A 12 1.26 -7.86 -1.55
C LEU A 12 2.55 -8.67 -1.75
N ALA A 13 2.54 -9.67 -2.63
CA ALA A 13 3.68 -10.56 -2.84
C ALA A 13 4.80 -9.95 -3.72
N VAL A 14 4.52 -8.89 -4.48
CA VAL A 14 5.47 -8.34 -5.48
C VAL A 14 6.47 -7.34 -4.89
N MET A 15 6.22 -6.75 -3.71
CA MET A 15 7.08 -5.70 -3.17
C MET A 15 8.20 -6.14 -2.22
N LEU A 16 8.27 -7.39 -1.81
CA LEU A 16 9.20 -7.81 -0.75
C LEU A 16 10.38 -8.68 -1.21
N CYS A 17 10.91 -8.44 -2.42
CA CYS A 17 12.25 -8.90 -2.77
C CYS A 17 13.30 -7.95 -2.20
N LEU A 18 13.35 -7.81 -0.88
CA LEU A 18 14.39 -7.04 -0.21
C LEU A 18 15.63 -7.91 -0.05
N SER A 19 16.63 -7.64 -0.87
CA SER A 19 17.95 -8.25 -0.73
C SER A 19 18.66 -7.69 0.51
N LEU A 20 18.61 -8.44 1.61
CA LEU A 20 19.37 -8.14 2.82
C LEU A 20 20.84 -8.51 2.62
N ALA A 21 21.61 -7.65 1.98
CA ALA A 21 23.05 -7.83 1.85
C ALA A 21 23.82 -7.69 3.18
N ALA A 22 23.19 -7.20 4.24
CA ALA A 22 23.88 -6.77 5.47
C ALA A 22 23.74 -7.70 6.68
N CYS A 23 22.79 -8.63 6.74
CA CYS A 23 22.53 -9.41 7.96
C CYS A 23 22.76 -10.92 7.78
N LYS A 24 23.99 -11.35 7.44
CA LYS A 24 24.38 -12.76 7.48
C LYS A 24 24.78 -13.21 8.89
N GLY A 25 23.89 -13.02 9.88
CA GLY A 25 24.05 -13.58 11.21
C GLY A 25 23.29 -14.91 11.37
N LYS A 26 23.79 -15.81 12.26
CA LYS A 26 23.17 -17.13 12.50
C LYS A 26 21.73 -17.05 13.04
N ASP A 27 21.29 -15.90 13.53
CA ASP A 27 20.02 -15.69 14.25
C ASP A 27 19.25 -14.46 13.72
N PHE A 28 19.12 -14.31 12.39
CA PHE A 28 18.36 -13.22 11.81
C PHE A 28 16.85 -13.39 12.11
N ASP A 29 16.25 -12.38 12.73
CA ASP A 29 14.81 -12.34 13.01
C ASP A 29 14.01 -11.93 11.76
N ALA A 30 13.80 -12.87 10.85
CA ALA A 30 13.04 -12.66 9.63
C ALA A 30 11.57 -12.31 9.89
N LYS A 31 10.99 -12.82 10.99
CA LYS A 31 9.61 -12.51 11.40
C LYS A 31 9.47 -11.04 11.80
N GLY A 32 10.33 -10.58 12.70
CA GLY A 32 10.36 -9.19 13.16
C GLY A 32 10.67 -8.23 12.02
N TYR A 33 11.59 -8.62 11.12
CA TYR A 33 11.91 -7.82 9.94
C TYR A 33 10.71 -7.64 9.01
N VAL A 34 10.03 -8.72 8.60
CA VAL A 34 8.83 -8.63 7.76
C VAL A 34 7.75 -7.80 8.43
N LYS A 35 7.55 -8.01 9.75
CA LYS A 35 6.59 -7.19 10.50
C LYS A 35 6.95 -5.71 10.44
N SER A 36 8.21 -5.36 10.68
CA SER A 36 8.65 -3.96 10.68
C SER A 36 8.51 -3.28 9.31
N VAL A 37 8.74 -4.02 8.22
CA VAL A 37 8.51 -3.53 6.84
C VAL A 37 7.03 -3.24 6.60
N LEU A 38 6.15 -4.16 6.99
CA LEU A 38 4.71 -4.00 6.84
C LEU A 38 4.17 -2.84 7.71
N ASP A 39 4.61 -2.76 8.98
CA ASP A 39 4.23 -1.69 9.90
C ASP A 39 4.70 -0.32 9.39
N ALA A 40 5.91 -0.21 8.85
CA ALA A 40 6.43 1.02 8.27
C ALA A 40 5.64 1.46 7.04
N HIS A 41 5.38 0.52 6.13
CA HIS A 41 4.70 0.81 4.87
C HIS A 41 3.21 1.13 5.08
N TYR A 42 2.50 0.32 5.86
CA TYR A 42 1.05 0.44 6.00
C TYR A 42 0.60 1.31 7.17
N HIS A 43 1.32 1.29 8.28
CA HIS A 43 0.90 1.99 9.50
C HIS A 43 1.75 3.23 9.83
N GLY A 44 2.87 3.44 9.10
CA GLY A 44 3.77 4.56 9.35
C GLY A 44 4.60 4.38 10.64
N GLU A 45 4.87 3.14 11.03
CA GLU A 45 5.66 2.79 12.23
C GLU A 45 7.11 2.48 11.83
N TYR A 46 7.94 3.51 11.69
CA TYR A 46 9.29 3.40 11.10
C TYR A 46 10.37 2.89 12.05
N LYS A 47 10.15 2.94 13.36
CA LYS A 47 11.16 2.69 14.40
C LYS A 47 11.88 1.35 14.28
N ASP A 48 11.14 0.27 14.12
CA ASP A 48 11.74 -1.06 14.04
C ASP A 48 12.31 -1.32 12.65
N TYR A 49 11.67 -0.82 11.59
CA TYR A 49 12.19 -0.85 10.23
C TYR A 49 13.55 -0.14 10.11
N ALA A 50 13.67 1.07 10.66
CA ALA A 50 14.91 1.85 10.69
C ALA A 50 16.06 1.09 11.38
N LYS A 51 15.77 0.35 12.48
CA LYS A 51 16.78 -0.48 13.16
C LYS A 51 17.32 -1.62 12.28
N TYR A 52 16.46 -2.28 11.51
CA TYR A 52 16.90 -3.34 10.60
C TYR A 52 17.78 -2.81 9.46
N LEU A 53 17.58 -1.56 9.06
CA LEU A 53 18.35 -0.92 7.99
C LEU A 53 19.58 -0.15 8.51
N ASP A 54 19.72 0.01 9.83
CA ASP A 54 20.77 0.84 10.48
C ASP A 54 20.74 2.30 10.02
N ILE A 55 19.53 2.88 9.93
CA ILE A 55 19.26 4.26 9.55
C ILE A 55 18.39 4.96 10.61
N SER A 56 18.18 6.27 10.49
CA SER A 56 17.24 7.01 11.34
C SER A 56 15.76 6.76 10.91
N GLU A 57 14.83 7.00 11.84
CA GLU A 57 13.38 6.93 11.52
C GLU A 57 12.98 7.96 10.46
N GLU A 58 13.64 9.15 10.48
CA GLU A 58 13.42 10.20 9.49
C GLU A 58 13.88 9.78 8.09
N GLU A 59 15.03 9.12 7.98
CA GLU A 59 15.51 8.57 6.71
C GLU A 59 14.59 7.46 6.19
N ALA A 60 14.20 6.52 7.05
CA ALA A 60 13.27 5.45 6.69
C ALA A 60 11.93 6.00 6.18
N LYS A 61 11.41 7.04 6.86
CA LYS A 61 10.19 7.73 6.42
C LYS A 61 10.39 8.44 5.08
N ALA A 62 11.50 9.16 4.92
CA ALA A 62 11.77 9.93 3.71
C ALA A 62 11.92 9.04 2.48
N ASP A 63 12.52 7.85 2.61
CA ASP A 63 12.66 6.88 1.53
C ASP A 63 11.29 6.35 1.09
N LEU A 64 10.43 5.93 2.05
CA LEU A 64 9.08 5.45 1.74
C LEU A 64 8.18 6.57 1.17
N ASP A 65 8.24 7.78 1.72
CA ASP A 65 7.51 8.94 1.19
C ASP A 65 7.88 9.25 -0.26
N LYS A 66 9.17 9.11 -0.61
CA LYS A 66 9.68 9.32 -1.97
C LYS A 66 9.13 8.27 -2.94
N ASP A 67 9.04 7.02 -2.50
CA ASP A 67 8.49 5.94 -3.33
C ASP A 67 6.99 6.19 -3.63
N VAL A 68 6.23 6.66 -2.65
CA VAL A 68 4.82 7.05 -2.84
C VAL A 68 4.70 8.23 -3.82
N ASP A 69 5.54 9.25 -3.69
CA ASP A 69 5.53 10.41 -4.60
C ASP A 69 5.85 9.99 -6.05
N GLN A 70 6.82 9.08 -6.24
CA GLN A 70 7.14 8.54 -7.56
C GLN A 70 6.00 7.72 -8.15
N GLN A 71 5.31 6.93 -7.31
CA GLN A 71 4.14 6.16 -7.75
C GLN A 71 3.01 7.09 -8.21
N ILE A 72 2.70 8.15 -7.45
CA ILE A 72 1.70 9.16 -7.83
C ILE A 72 2.04 9.79 -9.19
N ASP A 73 3.29 10.20 -9.39
CA ASP A 73 3.73 10.81 -10.64
C ASP A 73 3.62 9.85 -11.83
N GLN A 74 3.86 8.56 -11.63
CA GLN A 74 3.76 7.55 -12.68
C GLN A 74 2.30 7.15 -12.99
N GLU A 75 1.45 7.00 -11.99
CA GLU A 75 0.09 6.50 -12.16
C GLU A 75 -0.88 7.62 -12.57
N VAL A 76 -0.83 8.74 -11.88
CA VAL A 76 -1.78 9.85 -12.08
C VAL A 76 -1.19 10.95 -12.94
N GLY A 77 0.07 11.30 -12.73
CA GLY A 77 0.75 12.34 -13.49
C GLY A 77 0.86 12.03 -15.00
N ALA A 78 0.80 10.75 -15.38
CA ALA A 78 0.72 10.33 -16.78
C ALA A 78 -0.65 10.62 -17.44
N ILE A 79 -1.69 10.80 -16.62
CA ILE A 79 -3.08 11.03 -17.11
C ILE A 79 -3.40 12.53 -17.10
N ILE A 80 -3.10 13.21 -15.98
CA ILE A 80 -3.40 14.62 -15.77
C ILE A 80 -2.45 15.23 -14.72
N ASP A 81 -2.06 16.48 -14.90
CA ASP A 81 -1.33 17.22 -13.87
C ASP A 81 -2.30 17.75 -12.80
N LEU A 82 -2.23 17.17 -11.61
CA LEU A 82 -3.07 17.57 -10.46
C LEU A 82 -2.59 18.87 -9.80
N GLY A 83 -1.40 19.36 -10.12
CA GLY A 83 -0.74 20.42 -9.36
C GLY A 83 -0.35 19.97 -7.94
N ASP A 84 0.39 20.83 -7.23
CA ASP A 84 0.93 20.46 -5.90
C ASP A 84 -0.16 20.18 -4.88
N GLU A 85 -1.21 20.99 -4.86
CA GLU A 85 -2.34 20.82 -3.91
C GLU A 85 -3.12 19.52 -4.19
N GLY A 86 -3.44 19.24 -5.45
CA GLY A 86 -4.14 18.02 -5.83
C GLY A 86 -3.34 16.76 -5.52
N LYS A 87 -2.02 16.78 -5.78
CA LYS A 87 -1.10 15.69 -5.42
C LYS A 87 -1.05 15.46 -3.91
N ALA A 88 -0.95 16.53 -3.12
CA ALA A 88 -0.90 16.42 -1.66
C ALA A 88 -2.20 15.80 -1.10
N ARG A 89 -3.37 16.22 -1.59
CA ARG A 89 -4.67 15.68 -1.19
C ARG A 89 -4.80 14.20 -1.61
N TYR A 90 -4.36 13.85 -2.80
CA TYR A 90 -4.37 12.46 -3.27
C TYR A 90 -3.44 11.58 -2.44
N LYS A 91 -2.22 12.04 -2.15
CA LYS A 91 -1.28 11.35 -1.26
C LYS A 91 -1.88 11.09 0.12
N GLU A 92 -2.56 12.07 0.71
CA GLU A 92 -3.26 11.89 1.99
C GLU A 92 -4.28 10.75 1.93
N MET A 93 -5.02 10.65 0.82
CA MET A 93 -5.98 9.56 0.65
C MET A 93 -5.30 8.20 0.50
N LEU A 94 -4.18 8.11 -0.25
CA LEU A 94 -3.41 6.87 -0.36
C LEU A 94 -2.93 6.39 1.01
N VAL A 95 -2.37 7.28 1.83
CA VAL A 95 -1.97 6.95 3.21
C VAL A 95 -3.14 6.46 4.07
N LYS A 96 -4.34 7.02 3.90
CA LYS A 96 -5.54 6.53 4.59
C LYS A 96 -5.94 5.13 4.12
N VAL A 97 -5.80 4.84 2.82
CA VAL A 97 -6.05 3.51 2.24
C VAL A 97 -5.06 2.49 2.78
N GLU A 98 -3.78 2.83 2.81
CA GLU A 98 -2.72 1.96 3.35
C GLU A 98 -3.00 1.58 4.81
N LYS A 99 -3.43 2.53 5.64
CA LYS A 99 -3.79 2.28 7.05
C LYS A 99 -4.97 1.33 7.25
N LEU A 100 -5.72 1.00 6.21
CA LEU A 100 -6.75 -0.04 6.25
C LEU A 100 -6.16 -1.45 6.15
N ALA A 101 -4.87 -1.60 5.88
CA ALA A 101 -4.24 -2.92 5.80
C ALA A 101 -4.36 -3.67 7.13
N LYS A 102 -4.92 -4.88 7.07
CA LYS A 102 -5.01 -5.80 8.20
C LYS A 102 -4.20 -7.04 7.90
N TYR A 103 -3.18 -7.26 8.71
CA TYR A 103 -2.29 -8.41 8.59
C TYR A 103 -1.79 -8.88 9.95
N GLU A 104 -1.38 -10.13 10.00
CA GLU A 104 -0.69 -10.72 11.15
C GLU A 104 0.47 -11.58 10.66
N VAL A 105 1.69 -11.29 11.10
CA VAL A 105 2.85 -12.11 10.77
C VAL A 105 2.84 -13.34 11.67
N LYS A 106 2.64 -14.53 11.10
CA LYS A 106 2.43 -15.79 11.83
C LYS A 106 3.76 -16.53 12.02
N ASP A 107 4.18 -17.31 11.05
CA ASP A 107 5.27 -18.26 11.16
C ASP A 107 6.47 -17.88 10.30
N VAL A 108 7.63 -18.39 10.67
CA VAL A 108 8.87 -18.27 9.89
C VAL A 108 9.48 -19.64 9.70
N LYS A 109 9.90 -19.95 8.48
CA LYS A 109 10.61 -21.18 8.14
C LYS A 109 11.93 -20.83 7.46
N LYS A 110 13.05 -21.25 8.07
CA LYS A 110 14.37 -21.16 7.45
C LYS A 110 14.51 -22.24 6.39
N GLN A 111 15.03 -21.86 5.21
CA GLN A 111 15.30 -22.73 4.07
C GLN A 111 16.75 -23.27 4.13
N ASP A 112 17.01 -24.36 3.42
CA ASP A 112 18.35 -24.99 3.37
C ASP A 112 19.40 -24.06 2.74
N ASN A 113 18.99 -23.14 1.86
CA ASN A 113 19.86 -22.13 1.24
C ASN A 113 20.17 -20.93 2.15
N GLY A 114 19.62 -20.89 3.37
CA GLY A 114 19.81 -19.82 4.34
C GLY A 114 18.76 -18.71 4.27
N ASN A 115 17.87 -18.73 3.28
CA ASN A 115 16.75 -17.81 3.16
C ASN A 115 15.63 -18.17 4.14
N TYR A 116 14.64 -17.29 4.27
CA TYR A 116 13.47 -17.52 5.11
C TYR A 116 12.19 -17.36 4.31
N VAL A 117 11.17 -18.12 4.67
CA VAL A 117 9.78 -17.92 4.25
C VAL A 117 8.99 -17.52 5.47
N VAL A 118 8.37 -16.35 5.40
CA VAL A 118 7.53 -15.81 6.48
C VAL A 118 6.08 -15.86 6.04
N THR A 119 5.24 -16.46 6.87
CA THR A 119 3.81 -16.56 6.63
C THR A 119 3.10 -15.34 7.21
N VAL A 120 2.33 -14.66 6.38
CA VAL A 120 1.51 -13.50 6.76
C VAL A 120 0.04 -13.84 6.47
N GLU A 121 -0.81 -13.70 7.48
CA GLU A 121 -2.25 -13.75 7.31
C GLU A 121 -2.76 -12.34 7.02
N VAL A 122 -3.62 -12.18 6.00
CA VAL A 122 -4.14 -10.90 5.53
C VAL A 122 -5.66 -10.98 5.42
N GLU A 123 -6.35 -9.99 5.97
CA GLU A 123 -7.78 -9.77 5.70
C GLU A 123 -7.91 -8.77 4.53
N PRO A 124 -8.29 -9.21 3.33
CA PRO A 124 -8.31 -8.33 2.17
C PRO A 124 -9.43 -7.28 2.28
N SER A 125 -9.07 -6.01 2.12
CA SER A 125 -10.01 -4.90 1.99
C SER A 125 -10.72 -4.94 0.64
N ASN A 126 -11.98 -4.51 0.58
CA ASN A 126 -12.75 -4.41 -0.66
C ASN A 126 -12.61 -3.05 -1.36
N ILE A 127 -11.76 -2.16 -0.87
CA ILE A 127 -11.67 -0.76 -1.30
C ILE A 127 -11.52 -0.61 -2.82
N TYR A 128 -10.64 -1.40 -3.45
CA TYR A 128 -10.45 -1.37 -4.91
C TYR A 128 -11.63 -1.95 -5.70
N GLN A 129 -12.49 -2.75 -5.07
CA GLN A 129 -13.68 -3.28 -5.71
C GLN A 129 -14.80 -2.24 -5.78
N THR A 130 -14.84 -1.33 -4.81
CA THR A 130 -15.85 -0.27 -4.72
C THR A 130 -15.41 1.03 -5.39
N LEU A 131 -14.09 1.22 -5.59
CA LEU A 131 -13.52 2.46 -6.10
C LEU A 131 -14.04 2.81 -7.51
N GLU A 132 -14.15 1.85 -8.43
CA GLU A 132 -14.67 2.08 -9.77
C GLU A 132 -16.11 2.60 -9.76
N GLN A 133 -16.97 1.96 -8.95
CA GLN A 133 -18.37 2.37 -8.80
C GLN A 133 -18.47 3.76 -8.15
N ASN A 134 -17.70 4.02 -7.11
CA ASN A 134 -17.67 5.30 -6.42
C ASN A 134 -17.14 6.41 -7.34
N SER A 135 -16.10 6.14 -8.13
CA SER A 135 -15.55 7.08 -9.11
C SER A 135 -16.57 7.45 -10.18
N THR A 136 -17.32 6.48 -10.68
CA THR A 136 -18.41 6.72 -11.63
C THR A 136 -19.49 7.62 -11.00
N SER A 137 -19.95 7.29 -9.79
CA SER A 137 -20.98 8.04 -9.09
C SER A 137 -20.55 9.50 -8.82
N VAL A 138 -19.31 9.71 -8.32
CA VAL A 138 -18.78 11.04 -8.04
C VAL A 138 -18.62 11.84 -9.33
N THR A 139 -18.13 11.21 -10.41
CA THR A 139 -18.01 11.86 -11.71
C THR A 139 -19.38 12.36 -12.23
N GLU A 140 -20.41 11.52 -12.15
CA GLU A 140 -21.76 11.90 -12.52
C GLU A 140 -22.31 13.05 -11.64
N GLU A 141 -22.04 13.04 -10.35
CA GLU A 141 -22.40 14.13 -9.43
C GLU A 141 -21.75 15.46 -9.86
N LYS A 142 -20.44 15.46 -10.19
CA LYS A 142 -19.73 16.67 -10.65
C LYS A 142 -20.27 17.17 -12.00
N VAL A 143 -20.53 16.28 -12.95
CA VAL A 143 -21.13 16.64 -14.25
C VAL A 143 -22.53 17.26 -14.08
N ASN A 144 -23.36 16.71 -13.19
CA ASN A 144 -24.69 17.25 -12.89
C ASN A 144 -24.63 18.62 -12.22
N GLN A 145 -23.52 18.96 -11.56
CA GLN A 145 -23.24 20.29 -11.01
C GLN A 145 -22.69 21.26 -12.07
N GLY A 146 -22.52 20.81 -13.32
CA GLY A 146 -21.99 21.63 -14.41
C GLY A 146 -20.45 21.73 -14.40
N LEU A 147 -19.77 20.90 -13.64
CA LEU A 147 -18.29 20.83 -13.58
C LEU A 147 -17.74 19.93 -14.69
N THR A 148 -16.52 20.22 -15.12
CA THR A 148 -15.86 19.49 -16.21
C THR A 148 -14.84 18.52 -15.62
N PRO A 149 -15.03 17.18 -15.74
CA PRO A 149 -14.13 16.18 -15.14
C PRO A 149 -12.67 16.24 -15.63
N SER A 150 -12.41 16.83 -16.80
CA SER A 150 -11.04 17.02 -17.30
C SER A 150 -10.35 18.29 -16.77
N ASP A 151 -11.02 19.09 -15.97
CA ASP A 151 -10.38 20.16 -15.19
C ASP A 151 -9.53 19.51 -14.07
N PRO A 152 -8.24 19.88 -13.93
CA PRO A 152 -7.37 19.27 -12.92
C PRO A 152 -7.90 19.33 -11.49
N ALA A 153 -8.50 20.44 -11.08
CA ALA A 153 -9.06 20.58 -9.74
C ALA A 153 -10.30 19.70 -9.54
N VAL A 154 -11.18 19.63 -10.55
CA VAL A 154 -12.36 18.76 -10.53
C VAL A 154 -11.94 17.28 -10.53
N PHE A 155 -10.92 16.94 -11.30
CA PHE A 155 -10.38 15.58 -11.33
C PHE A 155 -9.78 15.17 -9.99
N ALA A 156 -9.02 16.07 -9.34
CA ALA A 156 -8.51 15.84 -7.99
C ALA A 156 -9.64 15.62 -6.99
N ASP A 157 -10.73 16.42 -7.05
CA ASP A 157 -11.90 16.21 -6.22
C ASP A 157 -12.56 14.85 -6.45
N ILE A 158 -12.71 14.44 -7.72
CA ILE A 158 -13.27 13.13 -8.08
C ILE A 158 -12.42 12.01 -7.44
N LEU A 159 -11.10 12.06 -7.56
CA LEU A 159 -10.21 11.06 -6.97
C LEU A 159 -10.37 11.00 -5.43
N VAL A 160 -10.26 12.15 -4.76
CA VAL A 160 -10.32 12.25 -3.30
C VAL A 160 -11.68 11.78 -2.76
N GLU A 161 -12.77 12.26 -3.34
CA GLU A 161 -14.13 11.90 -2.88
C GLU A 161 -14.45 10.42 -3.17
N SER A 162 -14.01 9.87 -4.29
CA SER A 162 -14.20 8.46 -4.63
C SER A 162 -13.47 7.54 -3.67
N ILE A 163 -12.22 7.88 -3.34
CA ILE A 163 -11.44 7.13 -2.37
C ILE A 163 -12.06 7.25 -0.98
N GLN A 164 -12.47 8.46 -0.56
CA GLN A 164 -13.11 8.65 0.74
C GLN A 164 -14.42 7.84 0.86
N LYS A 165 -15.29 7.83 -0.16
CA LYS A 165 -16.49 6.98 -0.19
C LYS A 165 -16.13 5.49 -0.08
N SER A 166 -15.01 5.07 -0.69
CA SER A 166 -14.56 3.67 -0.63
C SER A 166 -13.99 3.32 0.75
N ILE A 167 -13.31 4.26 1.41
CA ILE A 167 -12.84 4.11 2.79
C ILE A 167 -14.03 3.98 3.75
N ASP A 168 -15.03 4.86 3.63
CA ASP A 168 -16.20 4.87 4.49
C ASP A 168 -17.06 3.61 4.37
N GLY A 169 -17.08 3.01 3.17
CA GLY A 169 -17.77 1.76 2.86
C GLY A 169 -16.91 0.51 2.95
N ASN A 170 -15.67 0.62 3.48
CA ASN A 170 -14.74 -0.49 3.48
C ASN A 170 -15.20 -1.67 4.34
N THR A 171 -15.06 -2.86 3.78
CA THR A 171 -15.28 -4.14 4.47
C THR A 171 -14.11 -5.07 4.19
N TYR A 172 -13.95 -6.08 5.03
CA TYR A 172 -12.89 -7.07 4.90
C TYR A 172 -13.45 -8.43 4.49
N GLY A 173 -12.74 -9.13 3.63
CA GLY A 173 -13.01 -10.51 3.28
C GLY A 173 -12.40 -11.49 4.27
N ASP A 174 -12.61 -12.79 3.99
CA ASP A 174 -12.02 -13.87 4.79
C ASP A 174 -10.50 -13.78 4.77
N ALA A 175 -9.89 -14.02 5.93
CA ALA A 175 -8.43 -14.05 6.05
C ALA A 175 -7.81 -15.06 5.08
N THR A 176 -6.71 -14.67 4.47
CA THR A 176 -5.93 -15.50 3.55
C THR A 176 -4.46 -15.45 3.90
N THR A 177 -3.73 -16.49 3.57
CA THR A 177 -2.30 -16.61 3.86
C THR A 177 -1.46 -16.25 2.65
N VAL A 178 -0.43 -15.44 2.87
CA VAL A 178 0.60 -15.05 1.89
C VAL A 178 1.96 -15.47 2.43
N GLU A 179 2.83 -15.95 1.55
CA GLU A 179 4.23 -16.26 1.88
C GLU A 179 5.16 -15.16 1.36
N VAL A 180 5.98 -14.62 2.26
CA VAL A 180 7.00 -13.60 1.98
C VAL A 180 8.38 -14.26 2.03
N ASN A 181 9.13 -14.15 0.93
CA ASN A 181 10.50 -14.66 0.84
C ASN A 181 11.50 -13.58 1.28
N VAL A 182 12.36 -13.93 2.24
CA VAL A 182 13.44 -13.08 2.74
C VAL A 182 14.78 -13.76 2.37
N THR A 183 15.58 -13.06 1.55
CA THR A 183 16.83 -13.58 0.97
C THR A 183 18.06 -12.83 1.47
#